data_e5f3b646e7143017d13ec232e7823b9c
#
_entry.id   e5f3b646e7143017d13ec232e7823b9c
#
_cell.length_a   1.000
_cell.length_b   1.000
_cell.length_c   1.000
_cell.angle_alpha   90.00
_cell.angle_beta   90.00
_cell.angle_gamma   90.00
#
_symmetry.space_group_name_H-M   'P 1'
#
loop_
_entity.id
_entity.type
_entity.pdbx_description
1 polymer ?
#
loop_
_entity_poly.entity_id
_entity_poly.type
_entity_poly.pdbx_seq_one_letter_code
_entity_poly.pdbx_strand_id
1 'polypeptide(L)'
;MSSPLALAAVTATLCDLLNNGLIDNDLSPVGSFSVTAVPPDRIETGEQELNRLNLFLYQVTPNLGWRNEGMAARDSRDSRIRLSNPPLALDLHYMLTAYGSAPWAAEILLGFAMDVLHEKCVLSRADIRRALDPANNPISVALVPPDPQGRIALDLADQVEHLKILPQYLTSEELARLWTSMQARYRPTMA
;
A
#
# COMPACT_ATOMS: atom_id res chain seq x y z
N MET A 1 -9.22 9.13 -16.04
CA MET A 1 -8.52 7.95 -16.61
C MET A 1 -7.61 7.42 -15.53
N SER A 2 -7.67 6.14 -15.21
CA SER A 2 -6.77 5.54 -14.22
C SER A 2 -5.33 5.67 -14.71
N SER A 3 -4.48 6.30 -13.92
CA SER A 3 -3.05 6.40 -14.22
C SER A 3 -2.38 5.04 -14.03
N PRO A 4 -1.40 4.66 -14.88
CA PRO A 4 -0.57 3.48 -14.65
C PRO A 4 0.16 3.51 -13.30
N LEU A 5 0.35 4.69 -12.73
CA LEU A 5 1.00 4.91 -11.42
C LEU A 5 0.08 4.65 -10.22
N ALA A 6 -1.22 4.38 -10.44
CA ALA A 6 -2.19 4.24 -9.34
C ALA A 6 -1.80 3.14 -8.34
N LEU A 7 -1.30 1.99 -8.81
CA LEU A 7 -0.85 0.89 -7.93
C LEU A 7 0.30 1.33 -7.03
N ALA A 8 1.29 1.99 -7.61
CA ALA A 8 2.44 2.50 -6.86
C ALA A 8 2.02 3.59 -5.86
N ALA A 9 1.07 4.46 -6.25
CA ALA A 9 0.54 5.49 -5.39
C ALA A 9 -0.20 4.91 -4.17
N VAL A 10 -0.98 3.84 -4.36
CA VAL A 10 -1.62 3.12 -3.24
C VAL A 10 -0.57 2.54 -2.30
N THR A 11 0.45 1.86 -2.83
CA THR A 11 1.55 1.33 -2.02
C THR A 11 2.26 2.43 -1.24
N ALA A 12 2.56 3.56 -1.87
CA ALA A 12 3.18 4.71 -1.21
C ALA A 12 2.31 5.29 -0.10
N THR A 13 1.00 5.41 -0.34
CA THR A 13 0.04 5.89 0.65
C THR A 13 -0.02 4.97 1.88
N LEU A 14 -0.02 3.65 1.67
CA LEU A 14 -0.03 2.68 2.77
C LEU A 14 1.29 2.68 3.55
N CYS A 15 2.43 2.80 2.86
CA CYS A 15 3.74 2.94 3.52
C CYS A 15 3.83 4.23 4.35
N ASP A 16 3.31 5.35 3.84
CA ASP A 16 3.25 6.62 4.55
C ASP A 16 2.35 6.52 5.79
N LEU A 17 1.17 5.90 5.65
CA LEU A 17 0.27 5.65 6.77
C LEU A 17 0.94 4.85 7.89
N LEU A 18 1.62 3.75 7.55
CA LEU A 18 2.32 2.91 8.51
C LEU A 18 3.49 3.66 9.15
N ASN A 19 4.28 4.37 8.36
CA ASN A 19 5.43 5.12 8.87
C ASN A 19 4.99 6.22 9.84
N ASN A 20 4.01 7.03 9.49
CA ASN A 20 3.51 8.10 10.34
C ASN A 20 2.76 7.56 11.56
N GLY A 21 1.92 6.53 11.39
CA GLY A 21 1.23 5.90 12.50
C GLY A 21 2.17 5.27 13.53
N LEU A 22 3.31 4.74 13.09
CA LEU A 22 4.31 4.18 13.99
C LEU A 22 5.19 5.25 14.65
N ILE A 23 5.41 6.40 14.00
CA ILE A 23 6.12 7.55 14.61
C ILE A 23 5.28 8.16 15.73
N ASP A 24 3.97 8.23 15.57
CA ASP A 24 3.05 8.79 16.56
C ASP A 24 2.91 7.92 17.82
N ASN A 25 3.34 6.65 17.75
CA ASN A 25 3.35 5.72 18.87
C ASN A 25 4.74 5.65 19.53
N ASP A 26 4.77 5.45 20.84
CA ASP A 26 6.04 5.25 21.57
C ASP A 26 6.62 3.86 21.31
N LEU A 27 7.47 3.77 20.30
CA LEU A 27 8.21 2.56 19.92
C LEU A 27 9.62 2.53 20.51
N SER A 28 9.87 3.26 21.61
CA SER A 28 11.16 3.27 22.32
C SER A 28 11.78 1.87 22.52
N PRO A 29 11.00 0.82 22.85
CA PRO A 29 11.56 -0.52 23.02
C PRO A 29 12.11 -1.16 21.74
N VAL A 30 11.64 -0.73 20.57
CA VAL A 30 12.07 -1.27 19.25
C VAL A 30 13.24 -0.45 18.69
N GLY A 31 13.29 0.84 19.01
CA GLY A 31 14.29 1.76 18.45
C GLY A 31 13.96 2.22 17.03
N SER A 32 14.99 2.48 16.22
CA SER A 32 14.79 2.90 14.83
C SER A 32 14.22 1.77 13.97
N PHE A 33 13.24 2.10 13.15
CA PHE A 33 12.63 1.17 12.20
C PHE A 33 12.43 1.84 10.83
N SER A 34 12.11 1.04 9.82
CA SER A 34 11.79 1.52 8.49
C SER A 34 10.58 0.78 7.91
N VAL A 35 9.80 1.48 7.08
CA VAL A 35 8.73 0.87 6.29
C VAL A 35 9.18 0.75 4.84
N THR A 36 9.06 -0.44 4.27
CA THR A 36 9.54 -0.73 2.91
C THR A 36 8.46 -1.47 2.10
N ALA A 37 8.60 -1.45 0.78
CA ALA A 37 7.71 -2.17 -0.14
C ALA A 37 8.55 -2.95 -1.16
N VAL A 38 9.33 -3.90 -0.66
CA VAL A 38 10.24 -4.70 -1.48
C VAL A 38 9.87 -6.19 -1.42
N PRO A 39 10.24 -6.98 -2.43
CA PRO A 39 10.07 -8.43 -2.36
C PRO A 39 10.80 -9.02 -1.14
N PRO A 40 10.18 -9.96 -0.41
CA PRO A 40 10.76 -10.54 0.82
C PRO A 40 12.12 -11.22 0.64
N ASP A 41 12.40 -11.76 -0.56
CA ASP A 41 13.68 -12.38 -0.93
C ASP A 41 14.87 -11.40 -0.96
N ARG A 42 14.57 -10.09 -1.10
CA ARG A 42 15.59 -9.02 -1.12
C ARG A 42 15.88 -8.42 0.23
N ILE A 43 15.20 -8.88 1.29
CA ILE A 43 15.42 -8.37 2.63
C ILE A 43 16.51 -9.17 3.32
N GLU A 44 17.55 -8.47 3.75
CA GLU A 44 18.63 -9.06 4.52
C GLU A 44 18.12 -9.55 5.87
N THR A 45 18.44 -10.81 6.20
CA THR A 45 18.04 -11.46 7.45
C THR A 45 19.25 -12.08 8.13
N GLY A 46 19.28 -12.14 9.45
CA GLY A 46 20.37 -12.72 10.23
C GLY A 46 20.97 -11.71 11.21
N GLU A 47 22.30 -11.75 11.41
CA GLU A 47 22.97 -10.92 12.40
C GLU A 47 22.88 -9.41 12.13
N GLN A 48 22.63 -9.01 10.88
CA GLN A 48 22.45 -7.61 10.48
C GLN A 48 20.99 -7.26 10.19
N GLU A 49 20.05 -8.05 10.69
CA GLU A 49 18.64 -7.79 10.51
C GLU A 49 18.24 -6.47 11.18
N LEU A 50 17.61 -5.58 10.41
CA LEU A 50 17.13 -4.29 10.89
C LEU A 50 15.65 -4.39 11.27
N ASN A 51 15.22 -3.54 12.21
CA ASN A 51 13.80 -3.42 12.51
C ASN A 51 13.07 -2.82 11.32
N ARG A 52 12.15 -3.57 10.74
CA ARG A 52 11.50 -3.21 9.49
C ARG A 52 10.08 -3.77 9.41
N LEU A 53 9.16 -2.95 8.92
CA LEU A 53 7.91 -3.42 8.35
C LEU A 53 8.03 -3.44 6.84
N ASN A 54 7.59 -4.51 6.22
CA ASN A 54 7.59 -4.63 4.77
C ASN A 54 6.18 -4.91 4.25
N LEU A 55 5.70 -4.04 3.37
CA LEU A 55 4.38 -4.14 2.75
C LEU A 55 4.56 -4.55 1.28
N PHE A 56 4.42 -5.83 0.98
CA PHE A 56 4.64 -6.37 -0.36
C PHE A 56 3.32 -6.66 -1.08
N LEU A 57 3.12 -6.02 -2.24
CA LEU A 57 2.00 -6.31 -3.14
C LEU A 57 2.29 -7.62 -3.87
N TYR A 58 1.60 -8.71 -3.47
CA TYR A 58 1.86 -10.02 -4.05
C TYR A 58 0.85 -10.43 -5.13
N GLN A 59 -0.35 -9.80 -5.15
CA GLN A 59 -1.37 -10.13 -6.14
C GLN A 59 -2.28 -8.93 -6.41
N VAL A 60 -2.76 -8.83 -7.64
CA VAL A 60 -3.79 -7.88 -8.07
C VAL A 60 -4.90 -8.64 -8.76
N THR A 61 -6.14 -8.45 -8.31
CA THR A 61 -7.31 -9.10 -8.90
C THR A 61 -8.39 -8.08 -9.27
N PRO A 62 -9.17 -8.31 -10.34
CA PRO A 62 -10.35 -7.49 -10.62
C PRO A 62 -11.38 -7.65 -9.51
N ASN A 63 -11.91 -6.53 -9.00
CA ASN A 63 -13.01 -6.57 -8.04
C ASN A 63 -14.30 -6.99 -8.74
N LEU A 64 -14.82 -8.17 -8.40
CA LEU A 64 -16.00 -8.74 -9.04
C LEU A 64 -17.29 -8.00 -8.70
N GLY A 65 -17.37 -7.39 -7.50
CA GLY A 65 -18.53 -6.62 -7.06
C GLY A 65 -18.72 -5.32 -7.84
N TRP A 66 -17.61 -4.64 -8.16
CA TRP A 66 -17.61 -3.34 -8.83
C TRP A 66 -17.36 -3.43 -10.35
N ARG A 67 -17.08 -4.60 -10.87
CA ARG A 67 -16.71 -4.81 -12.29
C ARG A 67 -17.77 -4.29 -13.26
N ASN A 68 -19.04 -4.32 -12.88
CA ASN A 68 -20.18 -3.98 -13.75
C ASN A 68 -20.82 -2.62 -13.41
N GLU A 69 -20.35 -1.91 -12.40
CA GLU A 69 -20.99 -0.65 -11.95
C GLU A 69 -20.60 0.59 -12.76
N GLY A 70 -19.61 0.50 -13.62
CA GLY A 70 -19.14 1.65 -14.37
C GLY A 70 -19.38 1.54 -15.86
N MET A 71 -20.41 2.19 -16.39
CA MET A 71 -20.45 2.45 -17.84
C MET A 71 -19.50 3.60 -18.19
N ALA A 72 -18.89 3.47 -19.39
CA ALA A 72 -18.12 4.59 -19.94
C ALA A 72 -18.99 5.84 -20.01
N ALA A 73 -18.50 6.96 -19.48
CA ALA A 73 -19.22 8.23 -19.64
C ALA A 73 -19.29 8.60 -21.13
N ARG A 74 -20.48 8.99 -21.56
CA ARG A 74 -20.75 9.39 -22.93
C ARG A 74 -21.23 10.84 -22.94
N ASP A 75 -21.00 11.53 -24.06
CA ASP A 75 -21.50 12.88 -24.24
C ASP A 75 -23.03 12.88 -24.23
N SER A 76 -23.63 13.81 -23.47
CA SER A 76 -25.07 13.96 -23.37
C SER A 76 -25.72 14.41 -24.68
N ARG A 77 -24.96 15.04 -25.57
CA ARG A 77 -25.43 15.53 -26.89
C ARG A 77 -25.24 14.52 -28.00
N ASP A 78 -24.18 13.70 -27.91
CA ASP A 78 -23.92 12.60 -28.86
C ASP A 78 -23.43 11.35 -28.11
N SER A 79 -24.34 10.39 -27.92
CA SER A 79 -24.05 9.14 -27.24
C SER A 79 -22.99 8.26 -27.91
N ARG A 80 -22.54 8.61 -29.13
CA ARG A 80 -21.45 7.93 -29.82
C ARG A 80 -20.08 8.40 -29.31
N ILE A 81 -20.01 9.62 -28.74
CA ILE A 81 -18.77 10.16 -28.21
C ILE A 81 -18.56 9.62 -26.81
N ARG A 82 -17.48 8.90 -26.64
CA ARG A 82 -17.04 8.34 -25.35
C ARG A 82 -16.14 9.35 -24.66
N LEU A 83 -16.55 9.84 -23.48
CA LEU A 83 -15.81 10.82 -22.70
C LEU A 83 -14.79 10.18 -21.79
N SER A 84 -15.07 8.99 -21.25
CA SER A 84 -14.15 8.25 -20.40
C SER A 84 -14.23 6.74 -20.63
N ASN A 85 -13.17 6.03 -20.25
CA ASN A 85 -13.21 4.59 -20.14
C ASN A 85 -13.99 4.16 -18.89
N PRO A 86 -14.58 2.95 -18.84
CA PRO A 86 -15.15 2.43 -17.61
C PRO A 86 -14.06 2.36 -16.53
N PRO A 87 -14.41 2.63 -15.25
CA PRO A 87 -13.48 2.50 -14.16
C PRO A 87 -13.00 1.05 -14.03
N LEU A 88 -11.73 0.87 -13.75
CA LEU A 88 -11.13 -0.42 -13.44
C LEU A 88 -11.06 -0.58 -11.93
N ALA A 89 -12.00 -1.33 -11.36
CA ALA A 89 -12.00 -1.67 -9.95
C ALA A 89 -11.07 -2.86 -9.69
N LEU A 90 -10.13 -2.70 -8.77
CA LEU A 90 -9.11 -3.70 -8.44
C LEU A 90 -9.06 -3.94 -6.93
N ASP A 91 -8.84 -5.20 -6.57
CA ASP A 91 -8.41 -5.61 -5.26
C ASP A 91 -6.89 -5.79 -5.29
N LEU A 92 -6.20 -5.13 -4.37
CA LEU A 92 -4.75 -5.18 -4.22
C LEU A 92 -4.43 -6.01 -2.98
N HIS A 93 -3.76 -7.13 -3.16
CA HIS A 93 -3.44 -8.05 -2.07
C HIS A 93 -2.01 -7.79 -1.59
N TYR A 94 -1.91 -7.33 -0.36
CA TYR A 94 -0.64 -7.04 0.29
C TYR A 94 -0.32 -8.05 1.37
N MET A 95 0.96 -8.35 1.50
CA MET A 95 1.51 -9.09 2.61
C MET A 95 2.32 -8.14 3.48
N LEU A 96 1.90 -7.95 4.72
CA LEU A 96 2.61 -7.19 5.73
C LEU A 96 3.48 -8.13 6.55
N THR A 97 4.78 -7.91 6.54
CA THR A 97 5.76 -8.72 7.28
C THR A 97 6.60 -7.86 8.19
N ALA A 98 6.91 -8.36 9.37
CA ALA A 98 7.76 -7.68 10.33
C ALA A 98 9.10 -8.38 10.49
N TYR A 99 10.15 -7.59 10.56
CA TYR A 99 11.54 -7.99 10.81
C TYR A 99 12.05 -7.27 12.05
N GLY A 100 12.84 -7.97 12.85
CA GLY A 100 13.33 -7.40 14.10
C GLY A 100 14.70 -7.91 14.48
N SER A 101 15.60 -6.99 14.83
CA SER A 101 16.97 -7.30 15.27
C SER A 101 17.05 -7.82 16.71
N ALA A 102 16.04 -7.51 17.52
CA ALA A 102 15.95 -7.92 18.93
C ALA A 102 14.76 -8.86 19.15
N PRO A 103 14.80 -9.69 20.21
CA PRO A 103 13.64 -10.48 20.62
C PRO A 103 12.39 -9.59 20.77
N TRP A 104 11.25 -10.07 20.27
CA TRP A 104 9.94 -9.41 20.31
C TRP A 104 9.78 -8.15 19.44
N ALA A 105 10.86 -7.63 18.84
CA ALA A 105 10.80 -6.41 18.03
C ALA A 105 9.86 -6.57 16.83
N ALA A 106 9.91 -7.70 16.15
CA ALA A 106 9.04 -7.99 15.01
C ALA A 106 7.56 -8.07 15.42
N GLU A 107 7.26 -8.73 16.54
CA GLU A 107 5.89 -8.88 17.06
C GLU A 107 5.33 -7.53 17.51
N ILE A 108 6.14 -6.72 18.17
CA ILE A 108 5.74 -5.37 18.58
C ILE A 108 5.43 -4.51 17.35
N LEU A 109 6.32 -4.49 16.35
CA LEU A 109 6.10 -3.74 15.11
C LEU A 109 4.85 -4.20 14.36
N LEU A 110 4.63 -5.51 14.27
CA LEU A 110 3.44 -6.05 13.62
C LEU A 110 2.17 -5.68 14.37
N GLY A 111 2.18 -5.77 15.72
CA GLY A 111 1.05 -5.40 16.55
C GLY A 111 0.64 -3.94 16.36
N PHE A 112 1.59 -3.00 16.42
CA PHE A 112 1.31 -1.59 16.15
C PHE A 112 0.84 -1.34 14.72
N ALA A 113 1.41 -2.02 13.73
CA ALA A 113 0.95 -1.88 12.35
C ALA A 113 -0.48 -2.37 12.17
N MET A 114 -0.86 -3.46 12.81
CA MET A 114 -2.23 -3.97 12.80
C MET A 114 -3.20 -2.98 13.45
N ASP A 115 -2.80 -2.35 14.55
CA ASP A 115 -3.60 -1.33 15.25
C ASP A 115 -3.84 -0.11 14.36
N VAL A 116 -2.79 0.43 13.76
CA VAL A 116 -2.86 1.55 12.79
C VAL A 116 -3.79 1.25 11.62
N LEU A 117 -3.68 0.05 11.03
CA LEU A 117 -4.53 -0.37 9.92
C LEU A 117 -5.98 -0.61 10.34
N HIS A 118 -6.21 -1.05 11.57
CA HIS A 118 -7.54 -1.23 12.14
C HIS A 118 -8.22 0.11 12.42
N GLU A 119 -7.51 1.06 13.02
CA GLU A 119 -8.05 2.39 13.30
C GLU A 119 -8.38 3.16 12.01
N LYS A 120 -7.52 3.03 10.99
CA LYS A 120 -7.67 3.73 9.71
C LYS A 120 -8.01 2.76 8.57
N CYS A 121 -9.07 1.99 8.74
CA CYS A 121 -9.50 1.01 7.73
C CYS A 121 -10.06 1.64 6.44
N VAL A 122 -10.35 2.93 6.42
CA VAL A 122 -10.79 3.69 5.24
C VAL A 122 -9.98 4.97 5.14
N LEU A 123 -9.19 5.11 4.07
CA LEU A 123 -8.45 6.33 3.77
C LEU A 123 -9.27 7.18 2.81
N SER A 124 -9.54 8.41 3.23
CA SER A 124 -10.23 9.40 2.41
C SER A 124 -9.32 10.00 1.35
N ARG A 125 -9.91 10.69 0.37
CA ARG A 125 -9.15 11.47 -0.62
C ARG A 125 -8.19 12.47 0.01
N ALA A 126 -8.56 13.07 1.15
CA ALA A 126 -7.70 14.00 1.88
C ALA A 126 -6.45 13.30 2.46
N ASP A 127 -6.61 12.08 2.98
CA ASP A 127 -5.50 11.29 3.48
C ASP A 127 -4.56 10.88 2.35
N ILE A 128 -5.11 10.45 1.21
CA ILE A 128 -4.35 10.08 0.02
C ILE A 128 -3.56 11.30 -0.51
N ARG A 129 -4.19 12.47 -0.59
CA ARG A 129 -3.50 13.70 -1.03
C ARG A 129 -2.34 14.06 -0.10
N ARG A 130 -2.54 13.97 1.21
CA ARG A 130 -1.49 14.24 2.19
C ARG A 130 -0.33 13.28 2.06
N ALA A 131 -0.61 11.99 1.91
CA ALA A 131 0.41 10.95 1.75
C ALA A 131 1.19 11.08 0.44
N LEU A 132 0.55 11.56 -0.63
CA LEU A 132 1.19 11.76 -1.94
C LEU A 132 1.79 13.16 -2.13
N ASP A 133 1.67 14.05 -1.14
CA ASP A 133 2.28 15.37 -1.20
C ASP A 133 3.81 15.24 -1.13
N PRO A 134 4.54 15.73 -2.16
CA PRO A 134 6.00 15.69 -2.19
C PRO A 134 6.68 16.36 -1.00
N ALA A 135 6.02 17.34 -0.37
CA ALA A 135 6.54 18.03 0.81
C ALA A 135 6.56 17.11 2.04
N ASN A 136 5.64 16.14 2.11
CA ASN A 136 5.48 15.25 3.25
C ASN A 136 6.11 13.87 3.01
N ASN A 137 6.14 13.44 1.75
CA ASN A 137 6.62 12.09 1.42
C ASN A 137 7.61 12.11 0.24
N PRO A 138 8.92 11.91 0.49
CA PRO A 138 9.92 11.92 -0.57
C PRO A 138 9.72 10.78 -1.61
N ILE A 139 9.03 9.69 -1.26
CA ILE A 139 8.72 8.60 -2.20
C ILE A 139 7.75 9.11 -3.28
N SER A 140 6.85 10.02 -2.93
CA SER A 140 5.90 10.60 -3.88
C SER A 140 6.59 11.37 -5.01
N VAL A 141 7.73 12.00 -4.73
CA VAL A 141 8.53 12.71 -5.75
C VAL A 141 9.08 11.76 -6.82
N ALA A 142 9.45 10.55 -6.42
CA ALA A 142 9.94 9.53 -7.36
C ALA A 142 8.82 8.94 -8.23
N LEU A 143 7.59 8.88 -7.69
CA LEU A 143 6.42 8.36 -8.40
C LEU A 143 5.79 9.37 -9.35
N VAL A 144 6.03 10.64 -9.10
CA VAL A 144 5.36 11.74 -9.77
C VAL A 144 6.40 12.76 -10.21
N PRO A 145 7.11 12.52 -11.32
CA PRO A 145 7.97 13.55 -11.85
C PRO A 145 7.12 14.80 -12.14
N PRO A 146 7.58 16.00 -11.73
CA PRO A 146 6.88 17.23 -12.06
C PRO A 146 6.75 17.34 -13.59
N ASP A 147 5.58 17.75 -14.06
CA ASP A 147 5.40 18.01 -15.47
C ASP A 147 6.27 19.23 -15.89
N PRO A 148 6.49 19.47 -17.20
CA PRO A 148 7.29 20.62 -17.66
C PRO A 148 6.74 21.97 -17.20
N GLN A 149 5.50 22.04 -16.71
CA GLN A 149 4.85 23.22 -16.12
C GLN A 149 4.92 23.25 -14.60
N GLY A 150 5.63 22.31 -13.96
CA GLY A 150 5.77 22.22 -12.52
C GLY A 150 4.51 21.74 -11.80
N ARG A 151 3.51 21.20 -12.53
CA ARG A 151 2.33 20.60 -11.92
C ARG A 151 2.69 19.20 -11.45
N ILE A 152 2.53 19.00 -10.19
CA ILE A 152 2.66 17.69 -9.56
C ILE A 152 1.37 16.93 -9.88
N ALA A 153 1.47 15.66 -10.25
CA ALA A 153 0.28 14.85 -10.54
C ALA A 153 -0.51 14.53 -9.26
N LEU A 154 -0.95 15.57 -8.56
CA LEU A 154 -2.02 15.49 -7.54
C LEU A 154 -3.29 14.85 -8.11
N ASP A 155 -3.42 14.80 -9.44
CA ASP A 155 -4.44 14.06 -10.18
C ASP A 155 -4.56 12.58 -9.77
N LEU A 156 -3.49 11.96 -9.23
CA LEU A 156 -3.57 10.59 -8.72
C LEU A 156 -4.51 10.49 -7.52
N ALA A 157 -4.45 11.45 -6.61
CA ALA A 157 -5.37 11.51 -5.47
C ALA A 157 -6.82 11.83 -5.92
N ASP A 158 -6.99 12.51 -7.05
CA ASP A 158 -8.31 12.80 -7.61
C ASP A 158 -8.94 11.61 -8.33
N GLN A 159 -8.14 10.63 -8.74
CA GLN A 159 -8.60 9.42 -9.40
C GLN A 159 -9.02 8.31 -8.43
N VAL A 160 -8.55 8.39 -7.17
CA VAL A 160 -8.87 7.42 -6.11
C VAL A 160 -9.75 8.11 -5.08
N GLU A 161 -11.03 7.73 -5.00
CA GLU A 161 -11.96 8.36 -4.05
C GLU A 161 -11.67 7.98 -2.60
N HIS A 162 -11.48 6.70 -2.36
CA HIS A 162 -11.11 6.15 -1.05
C HIS A 162 -10.43 4.80 -1.22
N LEU A 163 -9.59 4.46 -0.26
CA LEU A 163 -9.01 3.13 -0.13
C LEU A 163 -9.65 2.46 1.08
N LYS A 164 -10.18 1.27 0.86
CA LYS A 164 -10.70 0.44 1.94
C LYS A 164 -9.71 -0.67 2.23
N ILE A 165 -9.26 -0.75 3.46
CA ILE A 165 -8.32 -1.75 3.95
C ILE A 165 -9.11 -2.84 4.64
N LEU A 166 -8.92 -4.08 4.23
CA LEU A 166 -9.58 -5.24 4.81
C LEU A 166 -8.53 -6.31 5.10
N PRO A 167 -8.42 -6.79 6.34
CA PRO A 167 -7.56 -7.93 6.62
C PRO A 167 -8.10 -9.18 5.92
N GLN A 168 -7.22 -9.93 5.29
CA GLN A 168 -7.52 -11.19 4.64
C GLN A 168 -6.96 -12.35 5.47
N TYR A 169 -7.78 -13.33 5.74
CA TYR A 169 -7.34 -14.54 6.43
C TYR A 169 -6.88 -15.57 5.43
N LEU A 170 -5.60 -15.88 5.47
CA LEU A 170 -5.02 -17.00 4.73
C LEU A 170 -4.94 -18.23 5.62
N THR A 171 -5.23 -19.39 5.06
CA THR A 171 -4.97 -20.66 5.72
C THR A 171 -3.46 -20.88 5.88
N SER A 172 -3.05 -21.70 6.84
CA SER A 172 -1.64 -22.04 7.04
C SER A 172 -0.99 -22.63 5.78
N GLU A 173 -1.76 -23.35 4.98
CA GLU A 173 -1.30 -23.93 3.73
C GLU A 173 -1.07 -22.86 2.64
N GLU A 174 -1.99 -21.92 2.49
CA GLU A 174 -1.85 -20.80 1.54
C GLU A 174 -0.66 -19.93 1.92
N LEU A 175 -0.52 -19.62 3.21
CA LEU A 175 0.61 -18.85 3.71
C LEU A 175 1.93 -19.57 3.46
N ALA A 176 2.00 -20.87 3.74
CA ALA A 176 3.21 -21.67 3.47
C ALA A 176 3.56 -21.70 1.98
N ARG A 177 2.57 -21.80 1.09
CA ARG A 177 2.77 -21.75 -0.36
C ARG A 177 3.29 -20.40 -0.82
N LEU A 178 2.76 -19.29 -0.29
CA LEU A 178 3.24 -17.94 -0.59
C LEU A 178 4.72 -17.79 -0.20
N TRP A 179 5.07 -18.14 1.03
CA TRP A 179 6.45 -18.05 1.51
C TRP A 179 7.42 -18.94 0.71
N THR A 180 6.98 -20.14 0.34
CA THR A 180 7.76 -21.04 -0.49
C THR A 180 8.00 -20.47 -1.89
N SER A 181 6.96 -19.86 -2.49
CA SER A 181 7.09 -19.25 -3.83
C SER A 181 8.03 -18.03 -3.84
N MET A 182 8.13 -17.32 -2.73
CA MET A 182 9.02 -16.15 -2.58
C MET A 182 10.46 -16.54 -2.24
N GLN A 183 10.72 -17.82 -1.92
CA GLN A 183 12.06 -18.32 -1.50
C GLN A 183 12.68 -17.54 -0.34
N ALA A 184 11.83 -16.97 0.51
CA ALA A 184 12.23 -16.16 1.66
C ALA A 184 12.02 -16.92 2.97
N ARG A 185 12.75 -16.53 4.02
CA ARG A 185 12.56 -17.08 5.36
C ARG A 185 11.25 -16.56 5.96
N TYR A 186 10.49 -17.49 6.54
CA TYR A 186 9.24 -17.14 7.23
C TYR A 186 9.45 -16.09 8.32
N ARG A 187 8.54 -15.13 8.37
CA ARG A 187 8.47 -14.06 9.36
C ARG A 187 7.03 -13.86 9.84
N PRO A 188 6.81 -13.24 11.03
CA PRO A 188 5.49 -12.81 11.45
C PRO A 188 4.81 -11.99 10.36
N THR A 189 3.59 -12.39 9.99
CA THR A 189 2.94 -11.92 8.77
C THR A 189 1.44 -11.74 8.96
N MET A 190 0.90 -10.69 8.34
CA MET A 190 -0.53 -10.46 8.12
C MET A 190 -0.79 -10.31 6.62
N ALA A 191 -1.91 -10.81 6.11
CA ALA A 191 -2.35 -10.62 4.73
C ALA A 191 -3.68 -9.85 4.65
#